data_810807fc7b1ec22d36bab50e7017fe06
#
_entry.id   810807fc7b1ec22d36bab50e7017fe06
#
_cell.length_a   1.000
_cell.length_b   1.000
_cell.length_c   1.000
_cell.angle_alpha   90.00
_cell.angle_beta   90.00
_cell.angle_gamma   90.00
#
_symmetry.space_group_name_H-M   'P 1'
#
loop_
_entity.id
_entity.type
_entity.pdbx_description
1 polymer ?
#
loop_
_entity_poly.entity_id
_entity_poly.type
_entity_poly.pdbx_seq_one_letter_code
_entity_poly.pdbx_strand_id
1 'polypeptide(L)'
;VQAAELSLPSSLADVGAALGLERQKMTDGKELIKYFCVPCKPTKSNGSRTRNMPWNAPEKWALFKEYCKRDVDVERQIAEKLKKYPLSKSEHDLYVLDQNINDRGVLVDLELARQAVKLNSIQTAVATEQAYTLTGLENPNSVAQLKAWLTENGVEIDSLSKKAVAALADETDGDIQEMLHLRLLMSKTSVKKYEAVMRSVCRDNRVRGMMRFCGASRTGRWSGQILQVQTLPQNHLPDLTLARDIVK
;
A
#
# COMPACT_ATOMS: atom_id res chain seq x y z
N VAL A 1 -18.14 12.50 2.22
CA VAL A 1 -17.95 13.40 3.37
C VAL A 1 -19.19 13.40 4.24
N GLN A 2 -20.34 13.90 3.77
CA GLN A 2 -21.60 13.97 4.52
C GLN A 2 -22.03 12.63 5.14
N ALA A 3 -21.91 11.52 4.40
CA ALA A 3 -22.18 10.18 4.92
C ALA A 3 -21.22 9.80 6.07
N ALA A 4 -19.96 10.20 6.00
CA ALA A 4 -18.97 9.95 7.04
C ALA A 4 -19.24 10.76 8.32
N GLU A 5 -19.65 12.03 8.20
CA GLU A 5 -20.07 12.84 9.34
C GLU A 5 -21.25 12.22 10.09
N LEU A 6 -22.15 11.57 9.34
CA LEU A 6 -23.31 10.85 9.90
C LEU A 6 -22.98 9.42 10.35
N SER A 7 -21.72 9.04 10.42
CA SER A 7 -21.26 7.69 10.79
C SER A 7 -21.80 6.58 9.91
N LEU A 8 -22.22 6.88 8.68
CA LEU A 8 -22.61 5.89 7.68
C LEU A 8 -21.39 5.14 7.12
N PRO A 9 -21.57 3.95 6.56
CA PRO A 9 -20.49 3.20 5.92
C PRO A 9 -19.72 3.99 4.86
N SER A 10 -18.49 3.57 4.54
CA SER A 10 -17.62 4.31 3.62
C SER A 10 -17.83 3.98 2.14
N SER A 11 -18.45 2.85 1.80
CA SER A 11 -18.69 2.46 0.42
C SER A 11 -20.07 2.88 -0.07
N LEU A 12 -20.19 3.24 -1.35
CA LEU A 12 -21.47 3.60 -1.97
C LEU A 12 -22.53 2.50 -1.82
N ALA A 13 -22.12 1.22 -1.94
CA ALA A 13 -23.00 0.08 -1.79
C ALA A 13 -23.56 -0.04 -0.36
N ASP A 14 -22.67 0.06 0.63
CA ASP A 14 -23.04 -0.10 2.03
C ASP A 14 -23.89 1.08 2.54
N VAL A 15 -23.60 2.32 2.08
CA VAL A 15 -24.42 3.49 2.36
C VAL A 15 -25.83 3.30 1.75
N GLY A 16 -25.90 2.84 0.50
CA GLY A 16 -27.16 2.56 -0.17
C GLY A 16 -28.00 1.52 0.58
N ALA A 17 -27.36 0.45 1.03
CA ALA A 17 -28.00 -0.60 1.83
C ALA A 17 -28.48 -0.05 3.20
N ALA A 18 -27.62 0.68 3.92
CA ALA A 18 -27.97 1.28 5.21
C ALA A 18 -29.13 2.27 5.13
N LEU A 19 -29.25 2.98 4.01
CA LEU A 19 -30.36 3.91 3.75
C LEU A 19 -31.60 3.26 3.11
N GLY A 20 -31.60 1.94 2.90
CA GLY A 20 -32.75 1.22 2.33
C GLY A 20 -33.06 1.62 0.90
N LEU A 21 -32.07 1.80 0.04
CA LEU A 21 -32.29 2.12 -1.37
C LEU A 21 -32.74 0.87 -2.15
N GLU A 22 -33.78 1.01 -2.95
CA GLU A 22 -34.32 -0.06 -3.81
C GLU A 22 -33.32 -0.46 -4.91
N ARG A 23 -32.60 0.51 -5.47
CA ARG A 23 -31.58 0.30 -6.50
C ARG A 23 -30.20 0.26 -5.87
N GLN A 24 -29.64 -0.94 -5.76
CA GLN A 24 -28.30 -1.16 -5.25
C GLN A 24 -27.25 -1.16 -6.37
N LYS A 25 -25.99 -1.05 -6.00
CA LYS A 25 -24.84 -1.12 -6.89
C LYS A 25 -24.79 -2.46 -7.65
N MET A 26 -24.37 -2.43 -8.92
CA MET A 26 -24.15 -3.65 -9.71
C MET A 26 -22.93 -4.43 -9.18
N THR A 27 -23.04 -5.77 -9.11
CA THR A 27 -21.99 -6.66 -8.61
C THR A 27 -20.78 -6.76 -9.56
N ASP A 28 -21.03 -6.70 -10.87
CA ASP A 28 -20.02 -6.95 -11.92
C ASP A 28 -19.07 -5.78 -12.16
N GLY A 29 -19.27 -4.65 -11.47
CA GLY A 29 -18.49 -3.42 -11.66
C GLY A 29 -16.98 -3.59 -11.45
N LYS A 30 -16.56 -4.44 -10.51
CA LYS A 30 -15.13 -4.69 -10.24
C LYS A 30 -14.41 -5.31 -11.43
N GLU A 31 -15.05 -6.25 -12.12
CA GLU A 31 -14.48 -6.91 -13.29
C GLU A 31 -14.41 -5.96 -14.48
N LEU A 32 -15.43 -5.12 -14.67
CA LEU A 32 -15.46 -4.13 -15.73
C LEU A 32 -14.41 -3.04 -15.53
N ILE A 33 -14.25 -2.54 -14.29
CA ILE A 33 -13.18 -1.61 -13.92
C ILE A 33 -11.81 -2.25 -14.20
N LYS A 34 -11.59 -3.49 -13.75
CA LYS A 34 -10.33 -4.21 -14.00
C LYS A 34 -10.05 -4.35 -15.49
N TYR A 35 -11.07 -4.66 -16.28
CA TYR A 35 -10.92 -4.87 -17.72
C TYR A 35 -10.56 -3.58 -18.47
N PHE A 36 -11.22 -2.46 -18.21
CA PHE A 36 -11.06 -1.21 -18.97
C PHE A 36 -10.09 -0.20 -18.32
N CYS A 37 -9.94 -0.20 -16.99
CA CYS A 37 -9.18 0.82 -16.28
C CYS A 37 -7.79 0.37 -15.83
N VAL A 38 -7.54 -0.96 -15.76
CA VAL A 38 -6.23 -1.49 -15.38
C VAL A 38 -5.46 -1.91 -16.63
N PRO A 39 -4.16 -1.53 -16.75
CA PRO A 39 -3.33 -1.98 -17.86
C PRO A 39 -3.27 -3.52 -17.93
N CYS A 40 -3.33 -4.08 -19.14
CA CYS A 40 -3.18 -5.50 -19.37
C CYS A 40 -1.77 -5.85 -19.88
N LYS A 41 -1.33 -7.07 -19.62
CA LYS A 41 -0.05 -7.56 -20.16
C LYS A 41 -0.17 -7.75 -21.68
N PRO A 42 0.79 -7.27 -22.49
CA PRO A 42 0.82 -7.54 -23.91
C PRO A 42 1.05 -9.05 -24.15
N THR A 43 0.21 -9.63 -24.99
CA THR A 43 0.28 -11.04 -25.42
C THR A 43 -0.02 -11.14 -26.91
N LYS A 44 0.37 -12.25 -27.56
CA LYS A 44 0.01 -12.50 -28.98
C LYS A 44 -1.52 -12.54 -29.17
N SER A 45 -2.24 -13.14 -28.22
CA SER A 45 -3.70 -13.29 -28.29
C SER A 45 -4.46 -11.96 -28.15
N ASN A 46 -3.89 -10.95 -27.49
CA ASN A 46 -4.51 -9.63 -27.36
C ASN A 46 -3.95 -8.59 -28.34
N GLY A 47 -3.15 -8.99 -29.31
CA GLY A 47 -2.53 -8.08 -30.29
C GLY A 47 -1.49 -7.16 -29.67
N SER A 48 -0.77 -7.64 -28.63
CA SER A 48 0.29 -6.91 -27.89
C SER A 48 -0.17 -5.58 -27.28
N ARG A 49 -1.49 -5.43 -27.02
CA ARG A 49 -2.03 -4.23 -26.38
C ARG A 49 -1.75 -4.22 -24.89
N THR A 50 -1.56 -3.03 -24.34
CA THR A 50 -1.37 -2.78 -22.92
C THR A 50 -2.63 -2.25 -22.21
N ARG A 51 -3.70 -1.97 -22.97
CA ARG A 51 -4.99 -1.49 -22.48
C ARG A 51 -6.14 -2.03 -23.32
N ASN A 52 -7.26 -2.36 -22.68
CA ASN A 52 -8.49 -2.69 -23.38
C ASN A 52 -9.29 -1.42 -23.68
N MET A 53 -9.69 -1.28 -24.93
CA MET A 53 -10.47 -0.14 -25.41
C MET A 53 -11.94 -0.57 -25.65
N PRO A 54 -12.90 0.36 -25.77
CA PRO A 54 -14.31 0.05 -25.96
C PRO A 54 -14.60 -0.94 -27.09
N TRP A 55 -13.88 -0.80 -28.20
CA TRP A 55 -14.05 -1.67 -29.38
C TRP A 55 -13.49 -3.07 -29.24
N ASN A 56 -12.66 -3.35 -28.20
CA ASN A 56 -12.15 -4.69 -27.93
C ASN A 56 -13.20 -5.61 -27.30
N ALA A 57 -14.24 -5.04 -26.67
CA ALA A 57 -15.35 -5.77 -26.06
C ALA A 57 -16.58 -4.82 -25.98
N PRO A 58 -17.30 -4.59 -27.09
CA PRO A 58 -18.42 -3.63 -27.13
C PRO A 58 -19.54 -3.93 -26.13
N GLU A 59 -19.85 -5.21 -25.92
CA GLU A 59 -20.87 -5.64 -24.95
C GLU A 59 -20.45 -5.31 -23.51
N LYS A 60 -19.20 -5.63 -23.13
CA LYS A 60 -18.66 -5.24 -21.81
C LYS A 60 -18.61 -3.73 -21.65
N TRP A 61 -18.34 -2.99 -22.73
CA TRP A 61 -18.35 -1.54 -22.69
C TRP A 61 -19.76 -0.98 -22.47
N ALA A 62 -20.78 -1.59 -23.08
CA ALA A 62 -22.18 -1.22 -22.83
C ALA A 62 -22.55 -1.46 -21.35
N LEU A 63 -22.22 -2.62 -20.79
CA LEU A 63 -22.41 -2.92 -19.38
C LEU A 63 -21.63 -1.95 -18.47
N PHE A 64 -20.41 -1.57 -18.84
CA PHE A 64 -19.62 -0.60 -18.08
C PHE A 64 -20.25 0.79 -18.06
N LYS A 65 -20.87 1.22 -19.16
CA LYS A 65 -21.65 2.46 -19.18
C LYS A 65 -22.88 2.38 -18.26
N GLU A 66 -23.61 1.28 -18.27
CA GLU A 66 -24.74 1.07 -17.37
C GLU A 66 -24.32 1.02 -15.91
N TYR A 67 -23.16 0.37 -15.61
CA TYR A 67 -22.58 0.40 -14.29
C TYR A 67 -22.29 1.83 -13.82
N CYS A 68 -21.63 2.66 -14.67
CA CYS A 68 -21.33 4.05 -14.31
C CYS A 68 -22.62 4.88 -14.08
N LYS A 69 -23.65 4.71 -14.93
CA LYS A 69 -24.95 5.37 -14.74
C LYS A 69 -25.59 4.96 -13.41
N ARG A 70 -25.55 3.66 -13.10
CA ARG A 70 -26.13 3.14 -11.86
C ARG A 70 -25.42 3.69 -10.62
N ASP A 71 -24.09 3.80 -10.64
CA ASP A 71 -23.32 4.38 -9.53
C ASP A 71 -23.75 5.84 -9.30
N VAL A 72 -23.91 6.64 -10.37
CA VAL A 72 -24.41 8.03 -10.28
C VAL A 72 -25.85 8.10 -9.77
N ASP A 73 -26.73 7.20 -10.21
CA ASP A 73 -28.12 7.16 -9.73
C ASP A 73 -28.19 6.84 -8.23
N VAL A 74 -27.39 5.90 -7.75
CA VAL A 74 -27.31 5.57 -6.32
C VAL A 74 -26.78 6.75 -5.52
N GLU A 75 -25.72 7.42 -6.00
CA GLU A 75 -25.16 8.61 -5.36
C GLU A 75 -26.19 9.73 -5.24
N ARG A 76 -26.96 10.01 -6.31
CA ARG A 76 -28.04 11.01 -6.29
C ARG A 76 -29.13 10.67 -5.29
N GLN A 77 -29.55 9.41 -5.21
CA GLN A 77 -30.56 8.97 -4.23
C GLN A 77 -30.06 9.12 -2.80
N ILE A 78 -28.77 8.79 -2.54
CA ILE A 78 -28.14 9.03 -1.24
C ILE A 78 -28.14 10.52 -0.91
N ALA A 79 -27.70 11.37 -1.85
CA ALA A 79 -27.66 12.82 -1.67
C ALA A 79 -29.05 13.39 -1.32
N GLU A 80 -30.11 12.93 -2.00
CA GLU A 80 -31.48 13.37 -1.71
C GLU A 80 -31.96 12.93 -0.31
N LYS A 81 -31.65 11.71 0.11
CA LYS A 81 -31.95 11.23 1.47
C LYS A 81 -31.21 12.01 2.55
N LEU A 82 -29.96 12.37 2.29
CA LEU A 82 -29.10 13.11 3.22
C LEU A 82 -29.32 14.63 3.20
N LYS A 83 -30.12 15.16 2.28
CA LYS A 83 -30.39 16.60 2.13
C LYS A 83 -30.85 17.29 3.40
N LYS A 84 -31.56 16.55 4.27
CA LYS A 84 -32.08 17.04 5.57
C LYS A 84 -30.94 17.21 6.62
N TYR A 85 -29.76 16.65 6.35
CA TYR A 85 -28.63 16.66 7.26
C TYR A 85 -27.44 17.31 6.54
N PRO A 86 -27.45 18.64 6.36
CA PRO A 86 -26.39 19.33 5.62
C PRO A 86 -25.05 19.16 6.32
N LEU A 87 -24.00 19.03 5.52
CA LEU A 87 -22.61 19.02 6.01
C LEU A 87 -22.32 20.31 6.79
N SER A 88 -21.72 20.18 7.98
CA SER A 88 -21.32 21.36 8.75
C SER A 88 -20.23 22.16 7.99
N LYS A 89 -20.22 23.49 8.20
CA LYS A 89 -19.22 24.35 7.55
C LYS A 89 -17.80 23.93 7.92
N SER A 90 -17.57 23.59 9.18
CA SER A 90 -16.25 23.14 9.67
C SER A 90 -15.76 21.89 8.96
N GLU A 91 -16.60 20.87 8.82
CA GLU A 91 -16.27 19.63 8.13
C GLU A 91 -16.05 19.85 6.62
N HIS A 92 -16.85 20.72 6.01
CA HIS A 92 -16.65 21.12 4.62
C HIS A 92 -15.27 21.80 4.44
N ASP A 93 -14.91 22.75 5.30
CA ASP A 93 -13.66 23.48 5.23
C ASP A 93 -12.45 22.52 5.43
N LEU A 94 -12.57 21.56 6.35
CA LEU A 94 -11.56 20.52 6.55
C LEU A 94 -11.44 19.58 5.33
N TYR A 95 -12.55 19.23 4.69
CA TYR A 95 -12.52 18.46 3.46
C TYR A 95 -11.83 19.23 2.32
N VAL A 96 -12.15 20.51 2.16
CA VAL A 96 -11.48 21.37 1.15
C VAL A 96 -9.98 21.45 1.43
N LEU A 97 -9.59 21.57 2.70
CA LEU A 97 -8.18 21.54 3.11
C LEU A 97 -7.52 20.22 2.72
N ASP A 98 -8.18 19.07 2.98
CA ASP A 98 -7.69 17.74 2.57
C ASP A 98 -7.47 17.65 1.06
N GLN A 99 -8.42 18.12 0.25
CA GLN A 99 -8.27 18.14 -1.21
C GLN A 99 -7.08 19.01 -1.64
N ASN A 100 -6.94 20.19 -1.07
CA ASN A 100 -5.81 21.10 -1.37
C ASN A 100 -4.46 20.47 -1.00
N ILE A 101 -4.36 19.77 0.13
CA ILE A 101 -3.16 19.03 0.54
C ILE A 101 -2.84 17.92 -0.45
N ASN A 102 -3.86 17.14 -0.83
CA ASN A 102 -3.70 16.02 -1.76
C ASN A 102 -3.34 16.48 -3.17
N ASP A 103 -3.93 17.57 -3.67
CA ASP A 103 -3.66 18.13 -4.99
C ASP A 103 -2.27 18.78 -5.06
N ARG A 104 -1.86 19.49 -4.02
CA ARG A 104 -0.51 20.04 -3.92
C ARG A 104 0.53 18.91 -3.85
N GLY A 105 0.25 17.87 -3.10
CA GLY A 105 1.15 16.76 -2.83
C GLY A 105 2.36 17.15 -1.98
N VAL A 106 3.16 16.16 -1.62
CA VAL A 106 4.40 16.31 -0.84
C VAL A 106 5.60 16.12 -1.75
N LEU A 107 6.52 17.08 -1.71
CA LEU A 107 7.79 17.00 -2.42
C LEU A 107 8.65 15.89 -1.81
N VAL A 108 9.22 15.04 -2.63
CA VAL A 108 10.07 13.92 -2.21
C VAL A 108 11.46 14.03 -2.83
N ASP A 109 12.46 13.62 -2.07
CA ASP A 109 13.82 13.46 -2.58
C ASP A 109 13.91 12.11 -3.32
N LEU A 110 13.69 12.19 -4.64
CA LEU A 110 13.64 11.00 -5.49
C LEU A 110 15.03 10.34 -5.64
N GLU A 111 16.11 11.13 -5.58
CA GLU A 111 17.47 10.59 -5.63
C GLU A 111 17.77 9.78 -4.37
N LEU A 112 17.50 10.33 -3.20
CA LEU A 112 17.61 9.58 -1.94
C LEU A 112 16.79 8.28 -1.98
N ALA A 113 15.56 8.32 -2.51
CA ALA A 113 14.73 7.13 -2.61
C ALA A 113 15.33 6.05 -3.52
N ARG A 114 15.88 6.44 -4.68
CA ARG A 114 16.54 5.53 -5.62
C ARG A 114 17.78 4.88 -5.01
N GLN A 115 18.64 5.67 -4.40
CA GLN A 115 19.87 5.18 -3.80
C GLN A 115 19.59 4.29 -2.58
N ALA A 116 18.62 4.63 -1.75
CA ALA A 116 18.19 3.78 -0.64
C ALA A 116 17.70 2.39 -1.12
N VAL A 117 16.93 2.34 -2.20
CA VAL A 117 16.48 1.06 -2.79
C VAL A 117 17.66 0.28 -3.38
N LYS A 118 18.56 0.96 -4.08
CA LYS A 118 19.76 0.34 -4.66
C LYS A 118 20.66 -0.25 -3.59
N LEU A 119 20.99 0.52 -2.55
CA LEU A 119 21.81 0.06 -1.42
C LEU A 119 21.16 -1.13 -0.71
N ASN A 120 19.86 -1.08 -0.47
CA ASN A 120 19.14 -2.21 0.13
C ASN A 120 19.20 -3.45 -0.76
N SER A 121 19.08 -3.33 -2.08
CA SER A 121 19.16 -4.49 -2.97
C SER A 121 20.55 -5.13 -2.95
N ILE A 122 21.61 -4.33 -2.93
CA ILE A 122 23.00 -4.80 -2.79
C ILE A 122 23.20 -5.51 -1.45
N GLN A 123 22.80 -4.86 -0.35
CA GLN A 123 22.92 -5.43 0.99
C GLN A 123 22.15 -6.75 1.15
N THR A 124 20.93 -6.79 0.57
CA THR A 124 20.11 -8.02 0.60
C THR A 124 20.75 -9.14 -0.21
N ALA A 125 21.34 -8.84 -1.37
CA ALA A 125 22.03 -9.84 -2.17
C ALA A 125 23.27 -10.40 -1.44
N VAL A 126 24.07 -9.54 -0.83
CA VAL A 126 25.24 -9.96 -0.02
C VAL A 126 24.79 -10.81 1.17
N ALA A 127 23.78 -10.36 1.91
CA ALA A 127 23.26 -11.13 3.05
C ALA A 127 22.67 -12.48 2.63
N THR A 128 22.05 -12.56 1.46
CA THR A 128 21.52 -13.82 0.93
C THR A 128 22.63 -14.79 0.56
N GLU A 129 23.70 -14.32 -0.06
CA GLU A 129 24.87 -15.12 -0.41
C GLU A 129 25.60 -15.64 0.84
N GLN A 130 25.78 -14.77 1.84
CA GLN A 130 26.35 -15.17 3.13
C GLN A 130 25.49 -16.23 3.82
N ALA A 131 24.16 -16.03 3.86
CA ALA A 131 23.24 -16.99 4.44
C ALA A 131 23.24 -18.33 3.69
N TYR A 132 23.35 -18.32 2.36
CA TYR A 132 23.49 -19.52 1.56
C TYR A 132 24.80 -20.26 1.88
N THR A 133 25.90 -19.55 1.94
CA THR A 133 27.23 -20.11 2.28
C THR A 133 27.24 -20.73 3.67
N LEU A 134 26.59 -20.08 4.64
CA LEU A 134 26.52 -20.51 6.01
C LEU A 134 25.63 -21.75 6.23
N THR A 135 24.49 -21.81 5.54
CA THR A 135 23.44 -22.78 5.83
C THR A 135 23.25 -23.84 4.74
N GLY A 136 23.70 -23.60 3.51
CA GLY A 136 23.41 -24.43 2.34
C GLY A 136 21.95 -24.40 1.89
N LEU A 137 21.09 -23.52 2.46
CA LEU A 137 19.68 -23.44 2.12
C LEU A 137 19.49 -22.80 0.74
N GLU A 138 18.71 -23.43 -0.14
CA GLU A 138 18.37 -22.90 -1.46
C GLU A 138 17.70 -21.52 -1.37
N ASN A 139 16.84 -21.32 -0.37
CA ASN A 139 16.20 -20.05 -0.08
C ASN A 139 16.29 -19.73 1.42
N PRO A 140 17.38 -19.07 1.88
CA PRO A 140 17.55 -18.71 3.29
C PRO A 140 16.44 -17.80 3.85
N ASN A 141 15.68 -17.13 2.96
CA ASN A 141 14.54 -16.30 3.36
C ASN A 141 13.22 -17.06 3.50
N SER A 142 13.18 -18.34 3.15
CA SER A 142 12.02 -19.21 3.35
C SER A 142 11.82 -19.53 4.83
N VAL A 143 10.61 -19.24 5.34
CA VAL A 143 10.25 -19.54 6.73
C VAL A 143 10.37 -21.05 7.02
N ALA A 144 9.95 -21.91 6.07
CA ALA A 144 9.98 -23.35 6.25
C ALA A 144 11.40 -23.90 6.27
N GLN A 145 12.24 -23.48 5.31
CA GLN A 145 13.64 -23.97 5.24
C GLN A 145 14.45 -23.47 6.44
N LEU A 146 14.29 -22.22 6.84
CA LEU A 146 15.02 -21.69 7.99
C LEU A 146 14.59 -22.35 9.32
N LYS A 147 13.30 -22.65 9.51
CA LYS A 147 12.84 -23.37 10.69
C LYS A 147 13.43 -24.80 10.73
N ALA A 148 13.41 -25.52 9.60
CA ALA A 148 13.99 -26.84 9.53
C ALA A 148 15.47 -26.84 9.89
N TRP A 149 16.24 -25.90 9.31
CA TRP A 149 17.68 -25.75 9.60
C TRP A 149 17.93 -25.41 11.08
N LEU A 150 17.15 -24.53 11.69
CA LEU A 150 17.25 -24.21 13.12
C LEU A 150 16.98 -25.46 13.99
N THR A 151 15.95 -26.22 13.67
CA THR A 151 15.63 -27.47 14.39
C THR A 151 16.74 -28.51 14.26
N GLU A 152 17.33 -28.68 13.07
CA GLU A 152 18.48 -29.56 12.84
C GLU A 152 19.71 -29.16 13.66
N ASN A 153 19.85 -27.85 13.96
CA ASN A 153 20.90 -27.31 14.80
C ASN A 153 20.50 -27.18 16.28
N GLY A 154 19.41 -27.85 16.69
CA GLY A 154 19.01 -27.96 18.10
C GLY A 154 18.22 -26.74 18.63
N VAL A 155 17.73 -25.87 17.76
CA VAL A 155 16.98 -24.68 18.15
C VAL A 155 15.54 -24.76 17.62
N GLU A 156 14.57 -24.72 18.52
CA GLU A 156 13.15 -24.63 18.19
C GLU A 156 12.64 -23.19 18.28
N ILE A 157 11.86 -22.78 17.27
CA ILE A 157 11.24 -21.46 17.24
C ILE A 157 9.82 -21.53 16.68
N ASP A 158 8.85 -21.01 17.42
CA ASP A 158 7.45 -20.97 17.02
C ASP A 158 7.19 -19.98 15.90
N SER A 159 7.85 -18.82 15.97
CA SER A 159 7.62 -17.70 15.05
C SER A 159 8.92 -17.05 14.61
N LEU A 160 9.08 -16.81 13.30
CA LEU A 160 10.14 -15.99 12.72
C LEU A 160 9.73 -14.50 12.61
N SER A 161 8.93 -14.00 13.55
CA SER A 161 8.67 -12.56 13.67
C SER A 161 9.96 -11.81 14.04
N LYS A 162 10.06 -10.53 13.61
CA LYS A 162 11.26 -9.71 13.91
C LYS A 162 11.66 -9.73 15.38
N LYS A 163 10.66 -9.69 16.29
CA LYS A 163 10.91 -9.69 17.74
C LYS A 163 11.44 -11.04 18.22
N ALA A 164 10.85 -12.14 17.73
CA ALA A 164 11.28 -13.49 18.12
C ALA A 164 12.70 -13.81 17.60
N VAL A 165 12.97 -13.43 16.32
CA VAL A 165 14.30 -13.62 15.73
C VAL A 165 15.36 -12.79 16.44
N ALA A 166 15.06 -11.55 16.84
CA ALA A 166 15.99 -10.71 17.58
C ALA A 166 16.29 -11.29 18.98
N ALA A 167 15.26 -11.70 19.71
CA ALA A 167 15.44 -12.30 21.02
C ALA A 167 16.28 -13.58 20.95
N LEU A 168 16.00 -14.46 19.96
CA LEU A 168 16.76 -15.68 19.78
C LEU A 168 18.24 -15.43 19.38
N ALA A 169 18.49 -14.37 18.58
CA ALA A 169 19.84 -13.98 18.21
C ALA A 169 20.67 -13.48 19.41
N ASP A 170 20.00 -12.90 20.41
CA ASP A 170 20.67 -12.46 21.67
C ASP A 170 20.97 -13.65 22.62
N GLU A 171 20.27 -14.79 22.45
CA GLU A 171 20.38 -15.99 23.27
C GLU A 171 21.28 -17.09 22.63
N THR A 172 21.67 -16.92 21.38
CA THR A 172 22.46 -17.91 20.60
C THR A 172 23.82 -17.33 20.22
N ASP A 173 24.74 -18.19 19.79
CA ASP A 173 26.06 -17.84 19.30
C ASP A 173 26.42 -18.55 17.98
N GLY A 174 27.61 -18.26 17.44
CA GLY A 174 28.14 -18.89 16.23
C GLY A 174 27.23 -18.73 15.00
N ASP A 175 27.14 -19.79 14.22
CA ASP A 175 26.43 -19.81 12.92
C ASP A 175 24.94 -19.52 13.06
N ILE A 176 24.32 -19.94 14.18
CA ILE A 176 22.91 -19.70 14.45
C ILE A 176 22.66 -18.21 14.63
N GLN A 177 23.44 -17.56 15.48
CA GLN A 177 23.35 -16.12 15.72
C GLN A 177 23.58 -15.32 14.42
N GLU A 178 24.61 -15.69 13.66
CA GLU A 178 24.92 -15.02 12.39
C GLU A 178 23.77 -15.17 11.39
N MET A 179 23.22 -16.38 11.21
CA MET A 179 22.07 -16.61 10.35
C MET A 179 20.84 -15.78 10.78
N LEU A 180 20.57 -15.67 12.07
CA LEU A 180 19.45 -14.87 12.60
C LEU A 180 19.67 -13.36 12.32
N HIS A 181 20.90 -12.86 12.46
CA HIS A 181 21.25 -11.49 12.07
C HIS A 181 21.07 -11.25 10.57
N LEU A 182 21.52 -12.18 9.71
CA LEU A 182 21.29 -12.12 8.28
C LEU A 182 19.79 -12.12 7.94
N ARG A 183 18.99 -12.94 8.64
CA ARG A 183 17.54 -12.94 8.52
C ARG A 183 16.91 -11.59 8.84
N LEU A 184 17.36 -10.93 9.91
CA LEU A 184 16.89 -9.58 10.26
C LEU A 184 17.25 -8.55 9.19
N LEU A 185 18.41 -8.65 8.58
CA LEU A 185 18.83 -7.79 7.46
C LEU A 185 17.96 -8.00 6.23
N MET A 186 17.76 -9.25 5.80
CA MET A 186 16.95 -9.59 4.62
C MET A 186 15.47 -9.25 4.78
N SER A 187 14.95 -9.27 6.01
CA SER A 187 13.52 -9.02 6.30
C SER A 187 13.17 -7.54 6.50
N LYS A 188 14.10 -6.61 6.29
CA LYS A 188 13.84 -5.17 6.45
C LYS A 188 12.76 -4.69 5.48
N THR A 189 11.69 -4.11 6.04
CA THR A 189 10.55 -3.59 5.26
C THR A 189 10.54 -2.07 5.09
N SER A 190 11.44 -1.35 5.78
CA SER A 190 11.50 0.13 5.74
C SER A 190 11.69 0.69 4.33
N VAL A 191 12.43 -0.03 3.48
CA VAL A 191 12.70 0.36 2.09
C VAL A 191 11.48 0.30 1.19
N LYS A 192 10.45 -0.49 1.52
CA LYS A 192 9.18 -0.53 0.76
C LYS A 192 8.50 0.82 0.63
N LYS A 193 8.75 1.74 1.57
CA LYS A 193 8.25 3.12 1.48
C LYS A 193 8.94 3.93 0.38
N TYR A 194 10.24 3.75 0.19
CA TYR A 194 10.98 4.38 -0.91
C TYR A 194 10.55 3.80 -2.27
N GLU A 195 10.30 2.49 -2.35
CA GLU A 195 9.70 1.88 -3.54
C GLU A 195 8.30 2.44 -3.83
N ALA A 196 7.48 2.67 -2.79
CA ALA A 196 6.18 3.30 -2.95
C ALA A 196 6.30 4.74 -3.47
N VAL A 197 7.28 5.52 -3.00
CA VAL A 197 7.62 6.84 -3.55
C VAL A 197 7.90 6.75 -5.04
N MET A 198 8.81 5.86 -5.44
CA MET A 198 9.21 5.73 -6.85
C MET A 198 8.05 5.34 -7.79
N ARG A 199 7.10 4.53 -7.30
CA ARG A 199 5.90 4.14 -8.07
C ARG A 199 4.84 5.22 -8.14
N SER A 200 4.82 6.16 -7.18
CA SER A 200 3.71 7.11 -7.00
C SER A 200 4.09 8.56 -7.27
N VAL A 201 5.38 8.84 -7.45
CA VAL A 201 5.87 10.20 -7.71
C VAL A 201 5.40 10.71 -9.07
N CYS A 202 4.91 11.94 -9.09
CA CYS A 202 4.54 12.66 -10.30
C CYS A 202 5.78 13.31 -10.95
N ARG A 203 5.59 13.90 -12.15
CA ARG A 203 6.69 14.52 -12.92
C ARG A 203 7.39 15.69 -12.21
N ASP A 204 6.72 16.31 -11.26
CA ASP A 204 7.21 17.43 -10.45
C ASP A 204 7.82 16.99 -9.10
N ASN A 205 8.22 15.73 -8.97
CA ASN A 205 8.77 15.11 -7.77
C ASN A 205 7.84 15.19 -6.55
N ARG A 206 6.52 15.26 -6.76
CA ARG A 206 5.54 15.24 -5.67
C ARG A 206 4.73 13.94 -5.69
N VAL A 207 4.45 13.43 -4.51
CA VAL A 207 3.48 12.34 -4.31
C VAL A 207 2.15 12.95 -3.89
N ARG A 208 1.08 12.63 -4.61
CA ARG A 208 -0.28 13.18 -4.41
C ARG A 208 -1.24 12.14 -3.86
N GLY A 209 -2.35 12.60 -3.29
CA GLY A 209 -3.38 11.71 -2.78
C GLY A 209 -2.94 10.87 -1.59
N MET A 210 -2.06 11.38 -0.72
CA MET A 210 -1.51 10.62 0.41
C MET A 210 -2.39 10.63 1.65
N MET A 211 -3.39 11.50 1.70
CA MET A 211 -4.30 11.64 2.82
C MET A 211 -5.70 11.18 2.43
N ARG A 212 -6.40 10.57 3.36
CA ARG A 212 -7.79 10.20 3.22
C ARG A 212 -8.60 10.85 4.33
N PHE A 213 -9.46 11.78 3.96
CA PHE A 213 -10.40 12.42 4.87
C PHE A 213 -11.33 11.38 5.51
N CYS A 214 -11.54 11.45 6.81
CA CYS A 214 -12.32 10.47 7.58
C CYS A 214 -11.91 9.00 7.34
N GLY A 215 -10.62 8.75 7.01
CA GLY A 215 -10.14 7.43 6.61
C GLY A 215 -10.08 6.40 7.73
N ALA A 216 -10.06 6.84 9.00
CA ALA A 216 -10.15 5.99 10.18
C ALA A 216 -11.62 5.87 10.60
N SER A 217 -12.33 4.86 10.09
CA SER A 217 -13.78 4.70 10.17
C SER A 217 -14.37 4.78 11.59
N ARG A 218 -13.62 4.36 12.62
CA ARG A 218 -14.10 4.39 14.02
C ARG A 218 -13.99 5.75 14.69
N THR A 219 -13.08 6.61 14.23
CA THR A 219 -12.71 7.86 14.92
C THR A 219 -12.88 9.11 14.05
N GLY A 220 -13.20 8.97 12.77
CA GLY A 220 -13.28 10.06 11.81
C GLY A 220 -11.95 10.78 11.53
N ARG A 221 -10.82 10.27 12.05
CA ARG A 221 -9.50 10.88 11.84
C ARG A 221 -9.04 10.67 10.40
N TRP A 222 -8.19 11.55 9.90
CA TRP A 222 -7.44 11.31 8.67
C TRP A 222 -6.63 10.03 8.77
N SER A 223 -6.57 9.29 7.69
CA SER A 223 -5.64 8.18 7.53
C SER A 223 -4.69 8.43 6.35
N GLY A 224 -3.48 7.90 6.44
CA GLY A 224 -2.53 7.93 5.33
C GLY A 224 -2.81 6.80 4.35
N GLN A 225 -2.53 7.06 3.10
CA GLN A 225 -2.52 6.05 2.03
C GLN A 225 -1.25 6.23 1.18
N ILE A 226 -0.96 5.28 0.30
CA ILE A 226 0.25 5.26 -0.55
C ILE A 226 1.53 5.22 0.30
N LEU A 227 2.05 6.36 0.74
CA LEU A 227 3.30 6.44 1.49
C LEU A 227 3.11 6.39 3.01
N GLN A 228 1.95 6.75 3.53
CA GLN A 228 1.65 6.79 4.97
C GLN A 228 2.77 7.49 5.79
N VAL A 229 3.00 8.76 5.52
CA VAL A 229 4.09 9.56 6.14
C VAL A 229 4.05 9.54 7.68
N GLN A 230 2.85 9.45 8.28
CA GLN A 230 2.67 9.37 9.73
C GLN A 230 3.21 8.08 10.37
N THR A 231 3.55 7.07 9.57
CA THR A 231 4.12 5.79 10.04
C THR A 231 5.61 5.65 9.69
N LEU A 232 6.27 6.75 9.29
CA LEU A 232 7.72 6.75 9.14
C LEU A 232 8.37 6.53 10.51
N PRO A 233 9.44 5.72 10.59
CA PRO A 233 10.14 5.51 11.86
C PRO A 233 10.72 6.83 12.37
N GLN A 234 10.75 6.96 13.69
CA GLN A 234 11.43 8.07 14.33
C GLN A 234 12.92 7.99 13.99
N ASN A 235 13.52 9.13 13.71
CA ASN A 235 14.94 9.21 13.43
C ASN A 235 15.74 9.38 14.73
N HIS A 236 16.79 8.59 14.87
CA HIS A 236 17.72 8.63 16.00
C HIS A 236 19.15 8.97 15.57
N LEU A 237 19.37 9.33 14.30
CA LEU A 237 20.68 9.72 13.81
C LEU A 237 21.02 11.14 14.25
N PRO A 238 22.22 11.39 14.81
CA PRO A 238 22.63 12.71 15.27
C PRO A 238 22.77 13.72 14.12
N ASP A 239 23.20 13.27 12.95
CA ASP A 239 23.35 14.10 11.75
C ASP A 239 22.63 13.47 10.55
N LEU A 240 21.45 14.02 10.25
CA LEU A 240 20.63 13.61 9.12
C LEU A 240 21.18 14.08 7.77
N THR A 241 21.87 15.22 7.74
CA THR A 241 22.41 15.77 6.51
C THR A 241 23.54 14.87 6.02
N LEU A 242 24.49 14.58 6.89
CA LEU A 242 25.58 13.64 6.60
C LEU A 242 25.04 12.27 6.18
N ALA A 243 24.04 11.73 6.91
CA ALA A 243 23.46 10.43 6.57
C ALA A 243 22.81 10.42 5.17
N ARG A 244 22.16 11.52 4.76
CA ARG A 244 21.59 11.67 3.41
C ARG A 244 22.67 11.77 2.34
N ASP A 245 23.74 12.50 2.62
CA ASP A 245 24.84 12.68 1.68
C ASP A 245 25.61 11.37 1.45
N ILE A 246 25.77 10.55 2.48
CA ILE A 246 26.35 9.20 2.35
C ILE A 246 25.48 8.27 1.50
N VAL A 247 24.17 8.40 1.58
CA VAL A 247 23.22 7.56 0.81
C VAL A 247 23.13 8.00 -0.64
N LYS A 248 23.26 9.26 -0.96
CA LYS A 248 23.24 9.81 -2.32
C LYS A 248 24.51 9.52 -3.11
#